data_a32287fba064352c8f7ffc68b74ca6f4
#
_entry.id   a32287fba064352c8f7ffc68b74ca6f4
#
_cell.length_a   1.000
_cell.length_b   1.000
_cell.length_c   1.000
_cell.angle_alpha   90.00
_cell.angle_beta   90.00
_cell.angle_gamma   90.00
#
_symmetry.space_group_name_H-M   'P 1'
#
loop_
_entity.id
_entity.type
_entity.pdbx_description
1 polymer ?
#
loop_
_entity_poly.entity_id
_entity_poly.type
_entity_poly.pdbx_seq_one_letter_code
_entity_poly.pdbx_strand_id
1 'polypeptide(L)'
;MKKNKTFKKKFIPSECTNQMNFDECELAILRHAVDKNEKIAGQKIASSDEIKRMIEIVEDFLKKKKCLCYGGTAINNILPKHAQFYNKEYEIPDYDFYSYNALDHAKELADIYYKEGYEQVEAKSGVHEGTYKVFVNFIPMADITQIHKELFQSLSRESVSVAGIKYVPPNFLRMGMYLELSRPAGDISRWEKVLKRLNLLNKYHPMKIKYNCETIEFQRSMDEAKNEAEQLYFIMRDTFIDLGVVFFGGYAASLYSRHMPKKTKAFIDKIPDFDVLHENPDECATIVIERLEDAGYKNIKHIKHDAIGEIIPEHIEIRLKNEILGFIYKPIACHNYNTIQIKNLEINVATIDTIMNFYLAFTYVETNYYHLDRILCMAKYLFELEQKNRLSQRGLLKRFGPNCIGKQETMENIRAEKTKKFLELKKNRNMREFERYFLKYVPSENSNKKEQSKQGESKKKNKTMRKKKLKSMGSFLLRPFGS
;
A
#
# COMPACT_ATOMS: atom_id res chain seq x y z
N MET A 1 -38.96 19.37 32.45
CA MET A 1 -39.28 18.37 31.42
C MET A 1 -40.15 19.00 30.34
N LYS A 2 -39.58 19.43 29.20
CA LYS A 2 -40.36 19.97 28.08
C LYS A 2 -40.89 18.77 27.29
N LYS A 3 -42.21 18.65 27.16
CA LYS A 3 -42.89 17.63 26.35
C LYS A 3 -42.46 17.81 24.90
N ASN A 4 -41.81 16.76 24.34
CA ASN A 4 -41.55 16.68 22.91
C ASN A 4 -42.87 16.82 22.16
N LYS A 5 -42.97 17.82 21.29
CA LYS A 5 -44.11 18.00 20.37
C LYS A 5 -44.06 16.85 19.39
N THR A 6 -44.92 15.86 19.57
CA THR A 6 -45.17 14.80 18.59
C THR A 6 -45.69 15.42 17.29
N PHE A 7 -45.04 15.13 16.18
CA PHE A 7 -45.48 15.52 14.85
C PHE A 7 -46.90 15.02 14.59
N LYS A 8 -47.84 15.94 14.35
CA LYS A 8 -49.14 15.56 13.86
C LYS A 8 -48.98 15.00 12.41
N LYS A 9 -49.33 13.73 12.22
CA LYS A 9 -49.32 13.02 10.96
C LYS A 9 -50.02 13.81 9.87
N LYS A 10 -49.34 14.63 9.05
CA LYS A 10 -49.93 15.13 7.82
C LYS A 10 -48.99 15.09 6.61
N PHE A 11 -47.70 15.00 6.79
CA PHE A 11 -46.76 14.85 5.69
C PHE A 11 -45.41 14.36 6.28
N ILE A 12 -45.07 13.13 6.01
CA ILE A 12 -43.70 12.61 6.28
C ILE A 12 -43.04 12.63 4.92
N PRO A 13 -41.93 13.43 4.77
CA PRO A 13 -41.13 13.39 3.55
C PRO A 13 -40.64 11.98 3.26
N SER A 14 -40.45 11.64 1.97
CA SER A 14 -40.00 10.30 1.54
C SER A 14 -38.64 9.89 2.12
N GLU A 15 -37.82 10.86 2.52
CA GLU A 15 -36.50 10.74 3.13
C GLU A 15 -36.55 10.32 4.61
N CYS A 16 -37.73 10.41 5.23
CA CYS A 16 -37.91 10.17 6.67
C CYS A 16 -38.60 8.83 6.91
N THR A 17 -38.18 8.13 7.95
CA THR A 17 -38.86 6.92 8.45
C THR A 17 -39.72 7.25 9.67
N ASN A 18 -40.72 6.41 9.97
CA ASN A 18 -41.62 6.56 11.11
C ASN A 18 -40.89 6.50 12.49
N GLN A 19 -39.60 6.08 12.49
CA GLN A 19 -38.80 5.95 13.71
C GLN A 19 -37.94 7.17 13.97
N MET A 20 -37.76 8.06 12.99
CA MET A 20 -36.95 9.27 13.11
C MET A 20 -37.67 10.34 13.94
N ASN A 21 -36.93 11.01 14.81
CA ASN A 21 -37.37 12.24 15.42
C ASN A 21 -37.28 13.43 14.44
N PHE A 22 -37.68 14.62 14.83
CA PHE A 22 -37.68 15.80 13.97
C PHE A 22 -36.30 16.14 13.42
N ASP A 23 -35.30 16.19 14.31
CA ASP A 23 -33.92 16.56 13.93
C ASP A 23 -33.28 15.51 13.02
N GLU A 24 -33.54 14.24 13.27
CA GLU A 24 -33.08 13.13 12.39
C GLU A 24 -33.71 13.19 11.01
N CYS A 25 -35.00 13.52 10.92
CA CYS A 25 -35.70 13.68 9.67
C CYS A 25 -35.20 14.90 8.89
N GLU A 26 -34.97 16.04 9.55
CA GLU A 26 -34.39 17.23 8.93
C GLU A 26 -33.00 16.96 8.38
N LEU A 27 -32.14 16.25 9.13
CA LEU A 27 -30.82 15.83 8.66
C LEU A 27 -30.90 14.85 7.48
N ALA A 28 -31.87 13.95 7.46
CA ALA A 28 -32.07 13.03 6.32
C ALA A 28 -32.47 13.78 5.04
N ILE A 29 -33.35 14.76 5.15
CA ILE A 29 -33.73 15.65 4.04
C ILE A 29 -32.52 16.44 3.54
N LEU A 30 -31.72 17.01 4.45
CA LEU A 30 -30.53 17.76 4.09
C LEU A 30 -29.51 16.88 3.37
N ARG A 31 -29.23 15.68 3.88
CA ARG A 31 -28.33 14.71 3.23
C ARG A 31 -28.80 14.36 1.85
N HIS A 32 -30.09 14.05 1.67
CA HIS A 32 -30.65 13.76 0.35
C HIS A 32 -30.47 14.93 -0.62
N ALA A 33 -30.70 16.17 -0.15
CA ALA A 33 -30.48 17.37 -0.95
C ALA A 33 -29.01 17.57 -1.33
N VAL A 34 -28.08 17.33 -0.40
CA VAL A 34 -26.63 17.38 -0.65
C VAL A 34 -26.25 16.35 -1.71
N ASP A 35 -26.61 15.08 -1.51
CA ASP A 35 -26.32 13.99 -2.44
C ASP A 35 -26.85 14.27 -3.86
N LYS A 36 -28.05 14.84 -3.95
CA LYS A 36 -28.66 15.23 -5.22
C LYS A 36 -27.89 16.35 -5.91
N ASN A 37 -27.50 17.38 -5.17
CA ASN A 37 -26.75 18.51 -5.72
C ASN A 37 -25.34 18.08 -6.15
N GLU A 38 -24.66 17.24 -5.36
CA GLU A 38 -23.37 16.66 -5.73
C GLU A 38 -23.46 15.84 -7.02
N LYS A 39 -24.50 15.01 -7.18
CA LYS A 39 -24.75 14.28 -8.43
C LYS A 39 -24.93 15.21 -9.62
N ILE A 40 -25.75 16.26 -9.50
CA ILE A 40 -25.98 17.22 -10.59
C ILE A 40 -24.70 17.96 -10.96
N ALA A 41 -23.94 18.41 -9.96
CA ALA A 41 -22.65 19.07 -10.19
C ALA A 41 -21.67 18.10 -10.86
N GLY A 42 -21.57 16.86 -10.35
CA GLY A 42 -20.73 15.81 -10.91
C GLY A 42 -21.10 15.48 -12.36
N GLN A 43 -22.39 15.37 -12.70
CA GLN A 43 -22.85 15.12 -14.07
C GLN A 43 -22.39 16.20 -15.05
N LYS A 44 -22.49 17.47 -14.67
CA LYS A 44 -22.04 18.59 -15.54
C LYS A 44 -20.56 18.49 -15.84
N ILE A 45 -19.75 18.07 -14.87
CA ILE A 45 -18.30 17.93 -15.04
C ILE A 45 -17.96 16.66 -15.83
N ALA A 46 -18.46 15.51 -15.41
CA ALA A 46 -18.15 14.21 -16.01
C ALA A 46 -18.67 14.04 -17.46
N SER A 47 -19.75 14.74 -17.82
CA SER A 47 -20.30 14.72 -19.17
C SER A 47 -19.55 15.62 -20.16
N SER A 48 -18.65 16.48 -19.70
CA SER A 48 -17.84 17.33 -20.55
C SER A 48 -16.95 16.50 -21.48
N ASP A 49 -16.95 16.82 -22.76
CA ASP A 49 -16.11 16.15 -23.74
C ASP A 49 -14.62 16.38 -23.46
N GLU A 50 -14.29 17.51 -22.84
CA GLU A 50 -12.95 17.81 -22.36
C GLU A 50 -12.50 16.80 -21.29
N ILE A 51 -13.32 16.53 -20.28
CA ILE A 51 -13.02 15.54 -19.22
C ILE A 51 -12.92 14.13 -19.79
N LYS A 52 -13.81 13.75 -20.70
CA LYS A 52 -13.72 12.44 -21.38
C LYS A 52 -12.39 12.28 -22.11
N ARG A 53 -11.97 13.33 -22.82
CA ARG A 53 -10.68 13.33 -23.53
C ARG A 53 -9.49 13.24 -22.56
N MET A 54 -9.53 13.95 -21.42
CA MET A 54 -8.52 13.81 -20.38
C MET A 54 -8.42 12.37 -19.85
N ILE A 55 -9.56 11.72 -19.62
CA ILE A 55 -9.65 10.31 -19.18
C ILE A 55 -9.05 9.39 -20.24
N GLU A 56 -9.42 9.55 -21.53
CA GLU A 56 -8.87 8.74 -22.62
C GLU A 56 -7.33 8.81 -22.69
N ILE A 57 -6.75 9.99 -22.51
CA ILE A 57 -5.30 10.19 -22.54
C ILE A 57 -4.60 9.39 -21.45
N VAL A 58 -5.10 9.43 -20.20
CA VAL A 58 -4.49 8.65 -19.10
C VAL A 58 -4.71 7.15 -19.31
N GLU A 59 -5.88 6.72 -19.79
CA GLU A 59 -6.14 5.31 -20.10
C GLU A 59 -5.23 4.78 -21.21
N ASP A 60 -5.00 5.55 -22.25
CA ASP A 60 -4.09 5.18 -23.34
C ASP A 60 -2.63 5.15 -22.87
N PHE A 61 -2.25 6.07 -21.98
CA PHE A 61 -0.95 6.02 -21.32
C PHE A 61 -0.77 4.72 -20.52
N LEU A 62 -1.78 4.34 -19.72
CA LEU A 62 -1.77 3.11 -18.93
C LEU A 62 -1.64 1.85 -19.80
N LYS A 63 -2.38 1.78 -20.90
CA LYS A 63 -2.31 0.68 -21.89
C LYS A 63 -0.93 0.60 -22.52
N LYS A 64 -0.38 1.74 -22.98
CA LYS A 64 0.92 1.83 -23.64
C LYS A 64 2.08 1.49 -22.70
N LYS A 65 2.07 2.02 -21.48
CA LYS A 65 3.15 1.82 -20.48
C LYS A 65 3.00 0.52 -19.70
N LYS A 66 1.84 -0.14 -19.79
CA LYS A 66 1.51 -1.34 -19.02
C LYS A 66 1.67 -1.14 -17.52
N CYS A 67 1.36 0.08 -17.04
CA CYS A 67 1.31 0.38 -15.61
C CYS A 67 0.23 -0.43 -14.92
N LEU A 68 0.33 -0.58 -13.59
CA LEU A 68 -0.56 -1.40 -12.79
C LEU A 68 -1.46 -0.52 -11.93
N CYS A 69 -2.72 -0.41 -12.30
CA CYS A 69 -3.69 0.34 -11.49
C CYS A 69 -3.99 -0.37 -10.18
N TYR A 70 -4.10 0.42 -9.10
CA TYR A 70 -4.47 -0.03 -7.76
C TYR A 70 -5.54 0.88 -7.17
N GLY A 71 -5.84 0.77 -5.89
CA GLY A 71 -6.79 1.65 -5.20
C GLY A 71 -8.25 1.42 -5.56
N GLY A 72 -9.05 2.46 -5.39
CA GLY A 72 -10.49 2.38 -5.55
C GLY A 72 -10.94 2.07 -6.97
N THR A 73 -10.35 2.73 -7.96
CA THR A 73 -10.65 2.54 -9.38
C THR A 73 -10.31 1.12 -9.83
N ALA A 74 -9.21 0.55 -9.33
CA ALA A 74 -8.85 -0.83 -9.62
C ALA A 74 -9.89 -1.81 -9.08
N ILE A 75 -10.28 -1.69 -7.81
CA ILE A 75 -11.31 -2.54 -7.21
C ILE A 75 -12.61 -2.43 -8.01
N ASN A 76 -13.05 -1.20 -8.31
CA ASN A 76 -14.28 -0.97 -9.05
C ASN A 76 -14.27 -1.64 -10.42
N ASN A 77 -13.18 -1.49 -11.17
CA ASN A 77 -13.12 -1.91 -12.57
C ASN A 77 -12.95 -3.43 -12.75
N ILE A 78 -12.42 -4.14 -11.77
CA ILE A 78 -12.38 -5.60 -11.79
C ILE A 78 -13.69 -6.24 -11.32
N LEU A 79 -14.58 -5.50 -10.66
CA LEU A 79 -15.89 -5.99 -10.26
C LEU A 79 -16.84 -6.11 -11.45
N PRO A 80 -17.82 -7.04 -11.41
CA PRO A 80 -18.87 -7.09 -12.41
C PRO A 80 -19.71 -5.80 -12.38
N LYS A 81 -20.25 -5.38 -13.51
CA LYS A 81 -20.94 -4.07 -13.68
C LYS A 81 -21.96 -3.76 -12.60
N HIS A 82 -22.77 -4.74 -12.19
CA HIS A 82 -23.81 -4.57 -11.15
C HIS A 82 -23.28 -4.40 -9.72
N ALA A 83 -22.00 -4.65 -9.50
CA ALA A 83 -21.32 -4.52 -8.20
C ALA A 83 -20.34 -3.34 -8.16
N GLN A 84 -20.18 -2.63 -9.27
CA GLN A 84 -19.36 -1.43 -9.32
C GLN A 84 -19.99 -0.33 -8.47
N PHE A 85 -19.15 0.41 -7.75
CA PHE A 85 -19.58 1.43 -6.81
C PHE A 85 -19.26 2.86 -7.28
N TYR A 86 -18.46 3.03 -8.33
CA TYR A 86 -18.26 4.32 -9.00
C TYR A 86 -19.22 4.45 -10.17
N ASN A 87 -19.87 5.60 -10.25
CA ASN A 87 -20.73 5.93 -11.38
C ASN A 87 -19.99 6.89 -12.32
N LYS A 88 -19.64 6.38 -13.50
CA LYS A 88 -18.92 7.14 -14.54
C LYS A 88 -19.73 8.32 -15.10
N GLU A 89 -21.04 8.37 -14.86
CA GLU A 89 -21.89 9.46 -15.36
C GLU A 89 -21.70 10.77 -14.58
N TYR A 90 -21.22 10.68 -13.33
CA TYR A 90 -21.03 11.87 -12.47
C TYR A 90 -19.77 11.84 -11.61
N GLU A 91 -18.93 10.82 -11.73
CA GLU A 91 -17.66 10.73 -11.00
C GLU A 91 -16.49 10.63 -11.99
N ILE A 92 -15.48 11.47 -11.80
CA ILE A 92 -14.23 11.37 -12.54
C ILE A 92 -13.42 10.25 -11.89
N PRO A 93 -12.93 9.24 -12.66
CA PRO A 93 -12.08 8.20 -12.08
C PRO A 93 -10.77 8.80 -11.57
N ASP A 94 -10.38 8.43 -10.37
CA ASP A 94 -9.07 8.70 -9.79
C ASP A 94 -8.13 7.54 -10.17
N TYR A 95 -7.15 7.80 -11.03
CA TYR A 95 -6.22 6.77 -11.50
C TYR A 95 -4.97 6.71 -10.63
N ASP A 96 -5.05 5.84 -9.62
CA ASP A 96 -3.89 5.42 -8.84
C ASP A 96 -3.16 4.28 -9.58
N PHE A 97 -1.88 4.42 -9.89
CA PHE A 97 -1.14 3.33 -10.52
C PHE A 97 0.34 3.26 -10.14
N TYR A 98 0.83 2.03 -10.10
CA TYR A 98 2.24 1.73 -9.86
C TYR A 98 3.07 1.81 -11.12
N SER A 99 4.29 2.31 -10.94
CA SER A 99 5.34 2.32 -11.95
C SER A 99 6.71 2.10 -11.28
N TYR A 100 7.60 1.37 -11.93
CA TYR A 100 9.01 1.30 -11.51
C TYR A 100 9.83 2.53 -11.97
N ASN A 101 9.21 3.45 -12.70
CA ASN A 101 9.80 4.71 -13.18
C ASN A 101 8.80 5.87 -13.05
N ALA A 102 8.22 6.02 -11.86
CA ALA A 102 7.08 6.92 -11.62
C ALA A 102 7.40 8.40 -11.89
N LEU A 103 8.60 8.86 -11.51
CA LEU A 103 9.04 10.24 -11.75
C LEU A 103 9.00 10.62 -13.24
N ASP A 104 9.60 9.77 -14.09
CA ASP A 104 9.67 10.06 -15.53
C ASP A 104 8.31 9.85 -16.19
N HIS A 105 7.51 8.88 -15.74
CA HIS A 105 6.16 8.69 -16.21
C HIS A 105 5.23 9.86 -15.87
N ALA A 106 5.40 10.50 -14.71
CA ALA A 106 4.64 11.69 -14.37
C ALA A 106 4.97 12.88 -15.30
N LYS A 107 6.25 13.09 -15.59
CA LYS A 107 6.67 14.11 -16.55
C LYS A 107 6.17 13.80 -17.96
N GLU A 108 6.29 12.55 -18.40
CA GLU A 108 5.85 12.12 -19.74
C GLU A 108 4.33 12.27 -19.92
N LEU A 109 3.54 11.89 -18.91
CA LEU A 109 2.09 12.06 -18.95
C LEU A 109 1.71 13.55 -19.00
N ALA A 110 2.38 14.40 -18.23
CA ALA A 110 2.20 15.85 -18.31
C ALA A 110 2.56 16.41 -19.70
N ASP A 111 3.66 15.96 -20.30
CA ASP A 111 4.05 16.36 -21.65
C ASP A 111 3.02 15.92 -22.71
N ILE A 112 2.37 14.75 -22.54
CA ILE A 112 1.31 14.28 -23.44
C ILE A 112 0.11 15.22 -23.37
N TYR A 113 -0.37 15.54 -22.17
CA TYR A 113 -1.48 16.48 -22.00
C TYR A 113 -1.18 17.85 -22.59
N TYR A 114 0.03 18.37 -22.39
CA TYR A 114 0.44 19.66 -22.97
C TYR A 114 0.45 19.63 -24.50
N LYS A 115 0.91 18.53 -25.11
CA LYS A 115 0.91 18.36 -26.57
C LYS A 115 -0.50 18.23 -27.16
N GLU A 116 -1.45 17.71 -26.38
CA GLU A 116 -2.87 17.64 -26.76
C GLU A 116 -3.60 18.99 -26.61
N GLY A 117 -2.87 20.06 -26.19
CA GLY A 117 -3.38 21.42 -26.14
C GLY A 117 -3.84 21.93 -24.77
N TYR A 118 -3.63 21.16 -23.70
CA TYR A 118 -3.93 21.62 -22.34
C TYR A 118 -2.80 22.54 -21.83
N GLU A 119 -3.13 23.78 -21.50
CA GLU A 119 -2.14 24.77 -21.06
C GLU A 119 -1.77 24.65 -19.58
N GLN A 120 -2.76 24.35 -18.71
CA GLN A 120 -2.61 24.26 -17.27
C GLN A 120 -2.29 22.82 -16.86
N VAL A 121 -1.05 22.39 -17.13
CA VAL A 121 -0.58 21.04 -16.82
C VAL A 121 0.58 21.11 -15.84
N GLU A 122 0.49 20.36 -14.75
CA GLU A 122 1.54 20.26 -13.73
C GLU A 122 1.72 18.80 -13.27
N ALA A 123 2.97 18.34 -13.18
CA ALA A 123 3.33 17.15 -12.42
C ALA A 123 4.12 17.56 -11.18
N LYS A 124 3.71 17.08 -10.01
CA LYS A 124 4.36 17.40 -8.73
C LYS A 124 4.45 16.19 -7.80
N SER A 125 5.44 16.22 -6.88
CA SER A 125 5.54 15.20 -5.84
C SER A 125 4.33 15.24 -4.90
N GLY A 126 3.79 14.08 -4.59
CA GLY A 126 2.76 13.88 -3.57
C GLY A 126 3.29 14.15 -2.15
N VAL A 127 2.49 13.85 -1.15
CA VAL A 127 2.88 13.96 0.26
C VAL A 127 3.90 12.87 0.62
N HIS A 128 3.63 11.65 0.22
CA HIS A 128 4.54 10.51 0.42
C HIS A 128 5.65 10.51 -0.63
N GLU A 129 6.85 10.10 -0.23
CA GLU A 129 7.96 9.90 -1.15
C GLU A 129 7.58 8.88 -2.24
N GLY A 130 8.07 9.10 -3.44
CA GLY A 130 7.83 8.20 -4.57
C GLY A 130 6.43 8.30 -5.19
N THR A 131 5.54 9.13 -4.67
CA THR A 131 4.23 9.40 -5.29
C THR A 131 4.25 10.74 -6.03
N TYR A 132 3.80 10.73 -7.26
CA TYR A 132 3.72 11.90 -8.13
C TYR A 132 2.30 12.08 -8.64
N LYS A 133 1.82 13.33 -8.59
CA LYS A 133 0.47 13.71 -9.02
C LYS A 133 0.53 14.50 -10.30
N VAL A 134 -0.33 14.16 -11.26
CA VAL A 134 -0.49 14.90 -12.51
C VAL A 134 -1.83 15.62 -12.51
N PHE A 135 -1.79 16.92 -12.69
CA PHE A 135 -2.96 17.80 -12.76
C PHE A 135 -3.10 18.38 -14.16
N VAL A 136 -4.35 18.47 -14.62
CA VAL A 136 -4.74 19.13 -15.88
C VAL A 136 -5.90 20.04 -15.57
N ASN A 137 -5.78 21.33 -15.90
CA ASN A 137 -6.77 22.36 -15.57
C ASN A 137 -7.19 22.30 -14.08
N PHE A 138 -6.20 22.11 -13.19
CA PHE A 138 -6.36 21.95 -11.74
C PHE A 138 -7.10 20.66 -11.28
N ILE A 139 -7.48 19.80 -12.22
CA ILE A 139 -8.14 18.51 -11.92
C ILE A 139 -7.04 17.44 -11.72
N PRO A 140 -7.03 16.68 -10.62
CA PRO A 140 -6.12 15.56 -10.46
C PRO A 140 -6.52 14.43 -11.41
N MET A 141 -5.61 14.06 -12.31
CA MET A 141 -5.85 13.02 -13.31
C MET A 141 -5.17 11.70 -12.98
N ALA A 142 -4.04 11.75 -12.29
CA ALA A 142 -3.29 10.55 -11.96
C ALA A 142 -2.42 10.72 -10.71
N ASP A 143 -2.38 9.67 -9.89
CA ASP A 143 -1.43 9.47 -8.80
C ASP A 143 -0.52 8.30 -9.17
N ILE A 144 0.76 8.58 -9.39
CA ILE A 144 1.75 7.63 -9.88
C ILE A 144 2.71 7.28 -8.75
N THR A 145 2.67 6.03 -8.28
CA THR A 145 3.50 5.59 -7.16
C THR A 145 4.65 4.71 -7.63
N GLN A 146 5.85 5.05 -7.19
CA GLN A 146 7.07 4.30 -7.43
C GLN A 146 7.04 3.00 -6.63
N ILE A 147 7.31 1.86 -7.28
CA ILE A 147 7.58 0.60 -6.58
C ILE A 147 8.84 -0.07 -7.15
N HIS A 148 9.42 -0.99 -6.38
CA HIS A 148 10.56 -1.78 -6.82
C HIS A 148 10.23 -2.57 -8.09
N LYS A 149 11.22 -2.67 -8.99
CA LYS A 149 11.04 -3.34 -10.29
C LYS A 149 10.64 -4.80 -10.15
N GLU A 150 11.21 -5.52 -9.20
CA GLU A 150 10.92 -6.93 -8.95
C GLU A 150 9.49 -7.12 -8.45
N LEU A 151 9.04 -6.28 -7.52
CA LEU A 151 7.64 -6.28 -7.07
C LEU A 151 6.69 -5.93 -8.21
N PHE A 152 7.04 -4.93 -9.04
CA PHE A 152 6.24 -4.59 -10.22
C PHE A 152 6.10 -5.78 -11.17
N GLN A 153 7.18 -6.52 -11.40
CA GLN A 153 7.19 -7.71 -12.26
C GLN A 153 6.33 -8.84 -11.66
N SER A 154 6.46 -9.09 -10.36
CA SER A 154 5.66 -10.07 -9.62
C SER A 154 4.17 -9.77 -9.77
N LEU A 155 3.75 -8.54 -9.46
CA LEU A 155 2.37 -8.09 -9.62
C LEU A 155 1.88 -8.14 -11.07
N SER A 156 2.74 -7.82 -12.03
CA SER A 156 2.39 -7.81 -13.46
C SER A 156 2.09 -9.21 -14.00
N ARG A 157 2.74 -10.26 -13.48
CA ARG A 157 2.49 -11.66 -13.87
C ARG A 157 1.07 -12.12 -13.53
N GLU A 158 0.55 -11.68 -12.39
CA GLU A 158 -0.78 -12.06 -11.88
C GLU A 158 -1.85 -10.97 -12.08
N SER A 159 -1.52 -9.90 -12.81
CA SER A 159 -2.41 -8.77 -13.02
C SER A 159 -3.69 -9.16 -13.76
N VAL A 160 -4.80 -8.52 -13.39
CA VAL A 160 -6.08 -8.63 -14.11
C VAL A 160 -6.12 -7.57 -15.21
N SER A 161 -6.50 -7.96 -16.44
CA SER A 161 -6.64 -7.00 -17.54
C SER A 161 -8.12 -6.77 -17.85
N VAL A 162 -8.54 -5.51 -17.83
CA VAL A 162 -9.90 -5.09 -18.25
C VAL A 162 -9.77 -3.92 -19.22
N ALA A 163 -10.37 -4.03 -20.39
CA ALA A 163 -10.31 -3.02 -21.46
C ALA A 163 -8.86 -2.59 -21.84
N GLY A 164 -7.92 -3.53 -21.76
CA GLY A 164 -6.50 -3.29 -22.08
C GLY A 164 -5.67 -2.63 -20.96
N ILE A 165 -6.31 -2.20 -19.86
CA ILE A 165 -5.63 -1.67 -18.68
C ILE A 165 -5.34 -2.83 -17.71
N LYS A 166 -4.16 -2.80 -17.11
CA LYS A 166 -3.74 -3.77 -16.10
C LYS A 166 -4.04 -3.28 -14.69
N TYR A 167 -4.60 -4.16 -13.90
CA TYR A 167 -4.92 -3.94 -12.48
C TYR A 167 -4.14 -4.93 -11.63
N VAL A 168 -3.64 -4.48 -10.47
CA VAL A 168 -2.94 -5.37 -9.53
C VAL A 168 -3.83 -6.56 -9.14
N PRO A 169 -3.25 -7.69 -8.75
CA PRO A 169 -4.02 -8.88 -8.38
C PRO A 169 -5.02 -8.62 -7.25
N PRO A 170 -6.19 -9.28 -7.24
CA PRO A 170 -7.18 -9.11 -6.17
C PRO A 170 -6.62 -9.36 -4.76
N ASN A 171 -5.67 -10.30 -4.60
CA ASN A 171 -5.03 -10.55 -3.32
C ASN A 171 -4.13 -9.40 -2.87
N PHE A 172 -3.48 -8.69 -3.79
CA PHE A 172 -2.72 -7.48 -3.46
C PHE A 172 -3.62 -6.33 -3.00
N LEU A 173 -4.75 -6.12 -3.70
CA LEU A 173 -5.77 -5.16 -3.25
C LEU A 173 -6.32 -5.52 -1.87
N ARG A 174 -6.57 -6.80 -1.64
CA ARG A 174 -7.04 -7.32 -0.34
C ARG A 174 -6.00 -7.08 0.76
N MET A 175 -4.73 -7.34 0.49
CA MET A 175 -3.60 -7.06 1.39
C MET A 175 -3.61 -5.60 1.86
N GLY A 176 -3.69 -4.64 0.94
CA GLY A 176 -3.73 -3.22 1.28
C GLY A 176 -4.96 -2.82 2.11
N MET A 177 -6.12 -3.43 1.83
CA MET A 177 -7.34 -3.18 2.63
C MET A 177 -7.23 -3.78 4.04
N TYR A 178 -6.64 -4.95 4.21
CA TYR A 178 -6.36 -5.52 5.52
C TYR A 178 -5.35 -4.67 6.30
N LEU A 179 -4.29 -4.18 5.63
CA LEU A 179 -3.36 -3.24 6.25
C LEU A 179 -4.08 -1.99 6.77
N GLU A 180 -4.98 -1.41 5.98
CA GLU A 180 -5.72 -0.20 6.39
C GLU A 180 -6.66 -0.46 7.58
N LEU A 181 -7.37 -1.61 7.59
CA LEU A 181 -8.25 -2.01 8.67
C LEU A 181 -7.51 -2.43 9.96
N SER A 182 -6.24 -2.81 9.85
CA SER A 182 -5.40 -3.20 10.98
C SER A 182 -4.70 -2.04 11.69
N ARG A 183 -4.90 -0.79 11.26
CA ARG A 183 -4.20 0.39 11.78
C ARG A 183 -5.12 1.33 12.56
N PRO A 184 -5.33 1.10 13.87
CA PRO A 184 -6.23 1.95 14.67
C PRO A 184 -5.73 3.38 14.89
N ALA A 185 -4.43 3.63 14.77
CA ALA A 185 -3.88 4.99 14.78
C ALA A 185 -3.78 5.63 13.39
N GLY A 186 -4.23 4.94 12.34
CA GLY A 186 -4.32 5.47 10.98
C GLY A 186 -5.59 6.29 10.74
N ASP A 187 -5.96 6.47 9.47
CA ASP A 187 -7.19 7.17 9.10
C ASP A 187 -8.42 6.24 9.24
N ILE A 188 -8.92 6.13 10.47
CA ILE A 188 -10.08 5.30 10.80
C ILE A 188 -11.38 5.77 10.14
N SER A 189 -11.45 7.02 9.67
CA SER A 189 -12.63 7.55 8.98
C SER A 189 -12.91 6.79 7.67
N ARG A 190 -11.89 6.14 7.11
CA ARG A 190 -11.98 5.35 5.89
C ARG A 190 -12.40 3.89 6.12
N TRP A 191 -12.36 3.38 7.35
CA TRP A 191 -12.58 1.96 7.64
C TRP A 191 -13.92 1.42 7.10
N GLU A 192 -14.99 2.20 7.23
CA GLU A 192 -16.30 1.78 6.70
C GLU A 192 -16.24 1.59 5.16
N LYS A 193 -15.66 2.56 4.46
CA LYS A 193 -15.46 2.51 3.00
C LYS A 193 -14.58 1.33 2.59
N VAL A 194 -13.49 1.10 3.31
CA VAL A 194 -12.55 0.01 3.05
C VAL A 194 -13.20 -1.34 3.29
N LEU A 195 -13.92 -1.51 4.39
CA LEU A 195 -14.62 -2.75 4.71
C LEU A 195 -15.72 -3.08 3.68
N LYS A 196 -16.47 -2.08 3.21
CA LYS A 196 -17.45 -2.26 2.13
C LYS A 196 -16.77 -2.78 0.85
N ARG A 197 -15.63 -2.20 0.46
CA ARG A 197 -14.85 -2.61 -0.71
C ARG A 197 -14.24 -4.01 -0.55
N LEU A 198 -13.70 -4.32 0.63
CA LEU A 198 -13.17 -5.64 0.95
C LEU A 198 -14.27 -6.71 0.84
N ASN A 199 -15.47 -6.44 1.34
CA ASN A 199 -16.60 -7.36 1.25
C ASN A 199 -17.02 -7.61 -0.22
N LEU A 200 -17.03 -6.57 -1.06
CA LEU A 200 -17.30 -6.73 -2.49
C LEU A 200 -16.20 -7.56 -3.17
N LEU A 201 -14.94 -7.26 -2.89
CA LEU A 201 -13.81 -8.01 -3.44
C LEU A 201 -13.86 -9.49 -3.01
N ASN A 202 -14.14 -9.77 -1.75
CA ASN A 202 -14.26 -11.14 -1.23
C ASN A 202 -15.43 -11.91 -1.89
N LYS A 203 -16.53 -11.24 -2.18
CA LYS A 203 -17.70 -11.85 -2.83
C LYS A 203 -17.43 -12.21 -4.29
N TYR A 204 -16.84 -11.32 -5.06
CA TYR A 204 -16.68 -11.49 -6.52
C TYR A 204 -15.32 -12.01 -6.95
N HIS A 205 -14.31 -11.83 -6.13
CA HIS A 205 -12.96 -12.37 -6.29
C HIS A 205 -12.55 -13.12 -5.03
N PRO A 206 -13.17 -14.27 -4.71
CA PRO A 206 -12.81 -15.05 -3.53
C PRO A 206 -11.33 -15.44 -3.60
N MET A 207 -10.71 -15.60 -2.45
CA MET A 207 -9.33 -16.03 -2.35
C MET A 207 -9.20 -17.47 -2.89
N LYS A 208 -8.67 -17.60 -4.11
CA LYS A 208 -8.43 -18.89 -4.76
C LYS A 208 -7.05 -19.39 -4.38
N ILE A 209 -6.97 -20.64 -3.94
CA ILE A 209 -5.74 -21.32 -3.61
C ILE A 209 -5.60 -22.52 -4.52
N LYS A 210 -4.43 -22.64 -5.14
CA LYS A 210 -4.12 -23.72 -6.09
C LYS A 210 -3.67 -25.01 -5.37
N TYR A 211 -3.35 -24.90 -4.07
CA TYR A 211 -2.79 -25.98 -3.27
C TYR A 211 -3.89 -26.80 -2.58
N ASN A 212 -3.65 -28.10 -2.43
CA ASN A 212 -4.46 -28.95 -1.56
C ASN A 212 -4.00 -28.77 -0.10
N CYS A 213 -4.70 -27.91 0.64
CA CYS A 213 -4.32 -27.57 2.01
C CYS A 213 -4.44 -28.74 3.00
N GLU A 214 -5.09 -29.84 2.63
CA GLU A 214 -5.19 -31.03 3.49
C GLU A 214 -3.93 -31.90 3.46
N THR A 215 -3.07 -31.71 2.45
CA THR A 215 -1.82 -32.48 2.29
C THR A 215 -0.58 -31.69 2.71
N ILE A 216 -0.74 -30.42 3.13
CA ILE A 216 0.37 -29.57 3.48
C ILE A 216 0.78 -29.78 4.94
N GLU A 217 2.07 -29.98 5.13
CA GLU A 217 2.68 -30.05 6.46
C GLU A 217 2.91 -28.64 7.00
N PHE A 218 2.24 -28.28 8.11
CA PHE A 218 2.37 -26.99 8.77
C PHE A 218 3.46 -26.97 9.86
N GLN A 219 3.99 -28.14 10.20
CA GLN A 219 5.09 -28.25 11.14
C GLN A 219 6.43 -28.16 10.40
N ARG A 220 7.39 -27.43 10.96
CA ARG A 220 8.79 -27.60 10.56
C ARG A 220 9.30 -28.94 11.08
N SER A 221 10.03 -29.68 10.26
CA SER A 221 10.83 -30.80 10.74
C SER A 221 12.01 -30.23 11.52
N MET A 222 12.15 -30.58 12.77
CA MET A 222 13.35 -30.30 13.56
C MET A 222 14.17 -31.58 13.60
N ASP A 223 15.47 -31.48 13.26
CA ASP A 223 16.40 -32.63 13.27
C ASP A 223 16.78 -33.10 14.67
N GLU A 224 16.33 -32.37 15.71
CA GLU A 224 16.64 -32.66 17.11
C GLU A 224 15.67 -33.69 17.70
N ALA A 225 16.13 -34.38 18.73
CA ALA A 225 15.29 -35.32 19.49
C ALA A 225 14.02 -34.59 19.99
N LYS A 226 12.86 -35.26 19.90
CA LYS A 226 11.55 -34.69 20.18
C LYS A 226 11.48 -33.89 21.49
N ASN A 227 12.16 -34.34 22.53
CA ASN A 227 12.18 -33.69 23.85
C ASN A 227 13.00 -32.38 23.83
N GLU A 228 14.09 -32.32 23.08
CA GLU A 228 14.93 -31.12 22.94
C GLU A 228 14.20 -30.05 22.12
N ALA A 229 13.50 -30.44 21.06
CA ALA A 229 12.68 -29.56 20.26
C ALA A 229 11.52 -28.94 21.07
N GLU A 230 10.88 -29.70 21.96
CA GLU A 230 9.84 -29.17 22.85
C GLU A 230 10.41 -28.18 23.88
N GLN A 231 11.57 -28.47 24.46
CA GLN A 231 12.22 -27.58 25.42
C GLN A 231 12.64 -26.26 24.76
N LEU A 232 13.27 -26.32 23.59
CA LEU A 232 13.65 -25.17 22.78
C LEU A 232 12.43 -24.29 22.46
N TYR A 233 11.33 -24.91 22.02
CA TYR A 233 10.09 -24.24 21.77
C TYR A 233 9.54 -23.50 22.98
N PHE A 234 9.53 -24.12 24.17
CA PHE A 234 9.02 -23.46 25.37
C PHE A 234 9.88 -22.29 25.81
N ILE A 235 11.21 -22.42 25.75
CA ILE A 235 12.13 -21.31 26.06
C ILE A 235 11.85 -20.13 25.14
N MET A 236 11.78 -20.34 23.85
CA MET A 236 11.48 -19.26 22.89
C MET A 236 10.11 -18.63 23.13
N ARG A 237 9.07 -19.47 23.30
CA ARG A 237 7.71 -18.98 23.54
C ARG A 237 7.64 -18.10 24.79
N ASP A 238 8.21 -18.58 25.89
CA ASP A 238 8.14 -17.89 27.18
C ASP A 238 8.97 -16.61 27.14
N THR A 239 10.13 -16.63 26.47
CA THR A 239 10.93 -15.44 26.24
C THR A 239 10.15 -14.38 25.43
N PHE A 240 9.51 -14.77 24.34
CA PHE A 240 8.69 -13.85 23.54
C PHE A 240 7.50 -13.29 24.32
N ILE A 241 6.84 -14.11 25.14
CA ILE A 241 5.76 -13.66 26.01
C ILE A 241 6.24 -12.64 27.04
N ASP A 242 7.38 -12.91 27.69
CA ASP A 242 7.98 -11.99 28.69
C ASP A 242 8.40 -10.66 28.06
N LEU A 243 8.84 -10.67 26.80
CA LEU A 243 9.18 -9.46 26.03
C LEU A 243 7.96 -8.73 25.50
N GLY A 244 6.75 -9.25 25.69
CA GLY A 244 5.50 -8.61 25.25
C GLY A 244 5.34 -8.50 23.75
N VAL A 245 6.00 -9.34 22.97
CA VAL A 245 5.89 -9.36 21.51
C VAL A 245 4.45 -9.60 21.04
N VAL A 246 4.14 -9.24 19.81
CA VAL A 246 2.86 -9.59 19.18
C VAL A 246 3.09 -10.74 18.19
N PHE A 247 2.49 -11.89 18.49
CA PHE A 247 2.56 -13.08 17.63
C PHE A 247 1.64 -12.92 16.42
N PHE A 248 2.12 -13.24 15.22
CA PHE A 248 1.28 -13.19 14.00
C PHE A 248 1.44 -14.39 13.06
N GLY A 249 2.46 -15.21 13.21
CA GLY A 249 2.74 -16.37 12.37
C GLY A 249 2.04 -17.66 12.82
N GLY A 250 2.77 -18.77 12.72
CA GLY A 250 2.26 -20.11 13.04
C GLY A 250 1.71 -20.23 14.45
N TYR A 251 2.38 -19.65 15.45
CA TYR A 251 1.89 -19.67 16.84
C TYR A 251 0.56 -18.95 17.01
N ALA A 252 0.41 -17.76 16.39
CA ALA A 252 -0.87 -17.05 16.41
C ALA A 252 -1.98 -17.88 15.75
N ALA A 253 -1.70 -18.50 14.59
CA ALA A 253 -2.64 -19.36 13.90
C ALA A 253 -3.05 -20.59 14.75
N SER A 254 -2.13 -21.17 15.53
CA SER A 254 -2.45 -22.26 16.46
C SER A 254 -3.43 -21.84 17.55
N LEU A 255 -3.32 -20.59 18.03
CA LEU A 255 -4.28 -20.02 18.99
C LEU A 255 -5.66 -19.79 18.37
N TYR A 256 -5.70 -19.34 17.12
CA TYR A 256 -6.94 -19.21 16.34
C TYR A 256 -7.58 -20.56 16.01
N SER A 257 -6.82 -21.65 15.97
CA SER A 257 -7.31 -23.00 15.65
C SER A 257 -8.45 -23.46 16.57
N ARG A 258 -8.52 -22.90 17.79
CA ARG A 258 -9.60 -23.18 18.77
C ARG A 258 -10.99 -22.85 18.24
N HIS A 259 -11.07 -21.92 17.29
CA HIS A 259 -12.31 -21.46 16.66
C HIS A 259 -12.55 -22.13 15.30
N MET A 260 -11.65 -22.99 14.84
CA MET A 260 -11.73 -23.68 13.55
C MET A 260 -12.41 -25.05 13.67
N PRO A 261 -12.88 -25.64 12.55
CA PRO A 261 -13.38 -27.02 12.54
C PRO A 261 -12.34 -28.01 13.04
N LYS A 262 -12.77 -29.10 13.70
CA LYS A 262 -11.88 -30.14 14.29
C LYS A 262 -10.84 -30.66 13.28
N LYS A 263 -11.26 -30.88 12.01
CA LYS A 263 -10.36 -31.33 10.93
C LYS A 263 -9.23 -30.34 10.68
N THR A 264 -9.54 -29.06 10.52
CA THR A 264 -8.54 -28.00 10.31
C THR A 264 -7.65 -27.83 11.53
N LYS A 265 -8.22 -27.87 12.73
CA LYS A 265 -7.47 -27.78 13.98
C LYS A 265 -6.37 -28.84 14.05
N ALA A 266 -6.66 -30.10 13.69
CA ALA A 266 -5.69 -31.19 13.72
C ALA A 266 -4.45 -30.99 12.82
N PHE A 267 -4.57 -30.20 11.75
CA PHE A 267 -3.45 -29.85 10.88
C PHE A 267 -2.56 -28.74 11.46
N ILE A 268 -3.16 -27.82 12.22
CA ILE A 268 -2.48 -26.61 12.72
C ILE A 268 -1.93 -26.83 14.14
N ASP A 269 -2.48 -27.76 14.90
CA ASP A 269 -2.18 -28.00 16.34
C ASP A 269 -0.88 -28.82 16.53
N LYS A 270 0.21 -28.34 15.89
CA LYS A 270 1.56 -28.91 15.99
C LYS A 270 2.51 -27.85 16.55
N ILE A 271 3.81 -28.15 16.65
CA ILE A 271 4.80 -27.17 17.08
C ILE A 271 4.91 -26.07 16.01
N PRO A 272 4.38 -24.87 16.28
CA PRO A 272 4.32 -23.82 15.28
C PRO A 272 5.60 -23.00 15.21
N ASP A 273 5.80 -22.36 14.07
CA ASP A 273 6.84 -21.37 13.89
C ASP A 273 6.53 -20.07 14.65
N PHE A 274 7.57 -19.34 15.03
CA PHE A 274 7.44 -18.03 15.64
C PHE A 274 7.71 -16.93 14.62
N ASP A 275 6.66 -16.18 14.29
CA ASP A 275 6.75 -14.89 13.62
C ASP A 275 6.16 -13.85 14.56
N VAL A 276 6.96 -12.88 14.96
CA VAL A 276 6.58 -11.90 15.97
C VAL A 276 6.87 -10.48 15.51
N LEU A 277 6.08 -9.52 16.01
CA LEU A 277 6.34 -8.10 15.87
C LEU A 277 6.95 -7.57 17.16
N HIS A 278 8.03 -6.81 17.05
CA HIS A 278 8.65 -6.09 18.16
C HIS A 278 9.25 -4.76 17.67
N GLU A 279 9.09 -3.68 18.45
CA GLU A 279 9.56 -2.34 18.03
C GLU A 279 11.09 -2.26 17.89
N ASN A 280 11.82 -3.05 18.66
CA ASN A 280 13.27 -3.18 18.61
C ASN A 280 13.67 -4.64 18.36
N PRO A 281 13.70 -5.12 17.11
CA PRO A 281 14.05 -6.51 16.78
C PRO A 281 15.44 -6.94 17.25
N ASP A 282 16.43 -6.04 17.24
CA ASP A 282 17.79 -6.32 17.67
C ASP A 282 17.87 -6.68 19.15
N GLU A 283 17.24 -5.89 20.00
CA GLU A 283 17.17 -6.14 21.45
C GLU A 283 16.43 -7.44 21.74
N CYS A 284 15.28 -7.64 21.09
CA CYS A 284 14.50 -8.87 21.24
C CYS A 284 15.32 -10.11 20.84
N ALA A 285 16.03 -10.07 19.70
CA ALA A 285 16.87 -11.16 19.25
C ALA A 285 18.01 -11.47 20.22
N THR A 286 18.66 -10.43 20.75
CA THR A 286 19.74 -10.58 21.71
C THR A 286 19.26 -11.31 22.96
N ILE A 287 18.16 -10.90 23.57
CA ILE A 287 17.60 -11.55 24.77
C ILE A 287 17.22 -13.00 24.52
N VAL A 288 16.59 -13.28 23.34
CA VAL A 288 16.24 -14.66 22.97
C VAL A 288 17.48 -15.52 22.86
N ILE A 289 18.55 -15.04 22.24
CA ILE A 289 19.81 -15.77 22.08
C ILE A 289 20.46 -16.03 23.45
N GLU A 290 20.58 -15.03 24.31
CA GLU A 290 21.13 -15.15 25.65
C GLU A 290 20.39 -16.24 26.47
N ARG A 291 19.05 -16.21 26.47
CA ARG A 291 18.26 -17.25 27.17
C ARG A 291 18.44 -18.65 26.62
N LEU A 292 18.61 -18.78 25.31
CA LEU A 292 18.88 -20.07 24.69
C LEU A 292 20.32 -20.57 25.02
N GLU A 293 21.29 -19.66 25.06
CA GLU A 293 22.66 -19.98 25.45
C GLU A 293 22.76 -20.39 26.93
N ASP A 294 22.06 -19.70 27.83
CA ASP A 294 21.90 -20.05 29.23
C ASP A 294 21.29 -21.44 29.45
N ALA A 295 20.40 -21.82 28.55
CA ALA A 295 19.81 -23.18 28.54
C ALA A 295 20.72 -24.25 27.92
N GLY A 296 21.93 -23.87 27.48
CA GLY A 296 22.94 -24.78 26.95
C GLY A 296 22.95 -24.95 25.43
N TYR A 297 22.10 -24.28 24.69
CA TYR A 297 22.15 -24.30 23.23
C TYR A 297 23.32 -23.50 22.69
N LYS A 298 24.05 -24.04 21.71
CA LYS A 298 25.23 -23.43 21.13
C LYS A 298 25.10 -23.21 19.64
N ASN A 299 25.89 -22.26 19.08
CA ASN A 299 25.86 -21.93 17.65
C ASN A 299 24.53 -21.32 17.18
N ILE A 300 23.92 -20.49 18.02
CA ILE A 300 22.75 -19.70 17.65
C ILE A 300 23.25 -18.49 16.87
N LYS A 301 22.58 -18.19 15.77
CA LYS A 301 22.89 -17.05 14.90
C LYS A 301 21.64 -16.21 14.69
N HIS A 302 21.83 -14.91 14.54
CA HIS A 302 20.80 -14.03 14.00
C HIS A 302 21.27 -13.46 12.65
N ILE A 303 20.33 -13.36 11.71
CA ILE A 303 20.56 -12.83 10.37
C ILE A 303 19.60 -11.67 10.16
N LYS A 304 20.13 -10.49 9.86
CA LYS A 304 19.33 -9.32 9.54
C LYS A 304 18.96 -9.35 8.06
N HIS A 305 17.70 -9.13 7.81
CA HIS A 305 17.12 -8.97 6.47
C HIS A 305 16.60 -7.55 6.32
N ASP A 306 17.00 -6.89 5.25
CA ASP A 306 16.48 -5.57 4.89
C ASP A 306 15.01 -5.63 4.51
N ALA A 307 14.33 -4.49 4.62
CA ALA A 307 12.96 -4.36 4.15
C ALA A 307 12.88 -4.63 2.63
N ILE A 308 11.83 -5.34 2.20
CA ILE A 308 11.60 -5.64 0.79
C ILE A 308 10.43 -4.80 0.28
N GLY A 309 10.79 -3.74 -0.42
CA GLY A 309 9.82 -2.73 -0.83
C GLY A 309 9.13 -2.10 0.41
N GLU A 310 7.90 -1.67 0.22
CA GLU A 310 7.07 -1.11 1.30
C GLU A 310 6.14 -2.15 1.93
N ILE A 311 6.29 -3.44 1.59
CA ILE A 311 5.35 -4.49 1.98
C ILE A 311 5.90 -5.47 3.01
N ILE A 312 7.22 -5.70 3.04
CA ILE A 312 7.88 -6.54 4.06
C ILE A 312 8.84 -5.66 4.86
N PRO A 313 8.67 -5.57 6.19
CA PRO A 313 9.58 -4.80 7.02
C PRO A 313 10.94 -5.47 7.17
N GLU A 314 11.91 -4.70 7.65
CA GLU A 314 13.17 -5.26 8.15
C GLU A 314 12.88 -6.29 9.25
N HIS A 315 13.63 -7.39 9.26
CA HIS A 315 13.41 -8.46 10.22
C HIS A 315 14.68 -9.21 10.53
N ILE A 316 14.65 -9.90 11.67
CA ILE A 316 15.76 -10.73 12.14
C ILE A 316 15.29 -12.19 12.14
N GLU A 317 16.09 -13.01 11.52
CA GLU A 317 15.96 -14.46 11.52
C GLU A 317 16.85 -15.06 12.63
N ILE A 318 16.29 -15.87 13.50
CA ILE A 318 17.03 -16.63 14.51
C ILE A 318 17.21 -18.05 14.04
N ARG A 319 18.46 -18.53 14.04
CA ARG A 319 18.83 -19.89 13.63
C ARG A 319 19.60 -20.63 14.71
N LEU A 320 19.29 -21.91 14.85
CA LEU A 320 20.13 -22.86 15.56
C LEU A 320 20.75 -23.82 14.54
N LYS A 321 22.08 -23.78 14.39
CA LYS A 321 22.77 -24.49 13.31
C LYS A 321 22.21 -24.09 11.93
N ASN A 322 21.49 -24.98 11.25
CA ASN A 322 20.87 -24.71 9.93
C ASN A 322 19.35 -24.53 10.02
N GLU A 323 18.75 -24.68 11.18
CA GLU A 323 17.30 -24.58 11.38
C GLU A 323 16.88 -23.17 11.76
N ILE A 324 15.82 -22.68 11.13
CA ILE A 324 15.21 -21.39 11.45
C ILE A 324 14.29 -21.61 12.65
N LEU A 325 14.52 -20.89 13.74
CA LEU A 325 13.70 -20.96 14.94
C LEU A 325 12.53 -19.98 14.92
N GLY A 326 12.72 -18.81 14.31
CA GLY A 326 11.69 -17.80 14.19
C GLY A 326 12.18 -16.51 13.56
N PHE A 327 11.22 -15.61 13.30
CA PHE A 327 11.47 -14.29 12.76
C PHE A 327 10.92 -13.20 13.67
N ILE A 328 11.67 -12.12 13.82
CA ILE A 328 11.28 -10.93 14.56
C ILE A 328 11.20 -9.77 13.58
N TYR A 329 9.99 -9.29 13.32
CA TYR A 329 9.72 -8.22 12.37
C TYR A 329 9.55 -6.88 13.07
N LYS A 330 10.10 -5.83 12.49
CA LYS A 330 9.82 -4.45 12.92
C LYS A 330 8.48 -4.01 12.35
N PRO A 331 7.55 -3.48 13.17
CA PRO A 331 6.28 -3.01 12.66
C PRO A 331 6.44 -1.83 11.69
N ILE A 332 5.83 -1.90 10.50
CA ILE A 332 5.83 -0.80 9.52
C ILE A 332 4.74 0.25 9.80
N ALA A 333 3.82 -0.07 10.66
CA ALA A 333 2.73 0.79 11.08
C ALA A 333 2.25 0.38 12.48
N CYS A 334 1.25 1.07 13.02
CA CYS A 334 0.56 0.66 14.23
C CYS A 334 -0.38 -0.52 13.92
N HIS A 335 0.13 -1.76 14.01
CA HIS A 335 -0.63 -2.99 13.73
C HIS A 335 -1.43 -3.43 14.92
N ASN A 336 -2.74 -3.65 14.76
CA ASN A 336 -3.61 -4.01 15.85
C ASN A 336 -3.45 -5.47 16.30
N TYR A 337 -3.64 -5.68 17.61
CA TYR A 337 -3.59 -6.99 18.26
C TYR A 337 -4.63 -7.11 19.36
N ASN A 338 -4.89 -8.35 19.78
CA ASN A 338 -5.68 -8.68 20.96
C ASN A 338 -4.79 -9.31 22.02
N THR A 339 -5.04 -8.95 23.28
CA THR A 339 -4.42 -9.61 24.42
C THR A 339 -5.34 -10.67 24.95
N ILE A 340 -4.84 -11.89 25.15
CA ILE A 340 -5.56 -13.00 25.73
C ILE A 340 -4.85 -13.54 26.96
N GLN A 341 -5.62 -14.10 27.88
CA GLN A 341 -5.10 -14.79 29.06
C GLN A 341 -5.16 -16.32 28.84
N ILE A 342 -4.02 -16.97 28.94
CA ILE A 342 -3.92 -18.44 28.93
C ILE A 342 -3.23 -18.85 30.22
N LYS A 343 -3.98 -19.50 31.14
CA LYS A 343 -3.53 -19.72 32.51
C LYS A 343 -3.15 -18.37 33.14
N ASN A 344 -1.91 -18.20 33.55
CA ASN A 344 -1.38 -16.96 34.15
C ASN A 344 -0.55 -16.11 33.19
N LEU A 345 -0.51 -16.48 31.90
CA LEU A 345 0.29 -15.78 30.88
C LEU A 345 -0.61 -14.83 30.07
N GLU A 346 -0.15 -13.61 29.91
CA GLU A 346 -0.75 -12.61 29.03
C GLU A 346 -0.05 -12.69 27.66
N ILE A 347 -0.82 -12.94 26.60
CA ILE A 347 -0.28 -13.18 25.26
C ILE A 347 -0.91 -12.20 24.29
N ASN A 348 -0.05 -11.42 23.59
CA ASN A 348 -0.49 -10.52 22.54
C ASN A 348 -0.49 -11.24 21.20
N VAL A 349 -1.62 -11.23 20.53
CA VAL A 349 -1.85 -11.94 19.27
C VAL A 349 -2.40 -10.96 18.25
N ALA A 350 -1.75 -10.85 17.11
CA ALA A 350 -2.20 -10.01 16.00
C ALA A 350 -3.64 -10.36 15.60
N THR A 351 -4.42 -9.36 15.22
CA THR A 351 -5.76 -9.62 14.67
C THR A 351 -5.66 -10.35 13.34
N ILE A 352 -6.75 -10.97 12.90
CA ILE A 352 -6.77 -11.63 11.58
C ILE A 352 -6.43 -10.63 10.48
N ASP A 353 -6.88 -9.39 10.58
CA ASP A 353 -6.56 -8.35 9.59
C ASP A 353 -5.04 -8.10 9.50
N THR A 354 -4.35 -8.00 10.63
CA THR A 354 -2.89 -7.88 10.67
C THR A 354 -2.20 -9.09 10.06
N ILE A 355 -2.60 -10.31 10.46
CA ILE A 355 -2.00 -11.55 9.94
C ILE A 355 -2.22 -11.67 8.42
N MET A 356 -3.43 -11.39 7.96
CA MET A 356 -3.77 -11.45 6.53
C MET A 356 -2.97 -10.46 5.69
N ASN A 357 -2.69 -9.26 6.23
CA ASN A 357 -1.80 -8.32 5.55
C ASN A 357 -0.41 -8.94 5.31
N PHE A 358 0.24 -9.47 6.35
CA PHE A 358 1.57 -10.08 6.23
C PHE A 358 1.57 -11.32 5.33
N TYR A 359 0.62 -12.23 5.52
CA TYR A 359 0.57 -13.46 4.73
C TYR A 359 0.36 -13.20 3.24
N LEU A 360 -0.48 -12.23 2.89
CA LEU A 360 -0.66 -11.85 1.49
C LEU A 360 0.56 -11.08 0.96
N ALA A 361 1.23 -10.27 1.78
CA ALA A 361 2.46 -9.58 1.38
C ALA A 361 3.59 -10.58 1.04
N PHE A 362 3.77 -11.62 1.86
CA PHE A 362 4.77 -12.67 1.64
C PHE A 362 4.62 -13.38 0.28
N THR A 363 3.40 -13.42 -0.27
CA THR A 363 3.16 -14.08 -1.57
C THR A 363 3.73 -13.33 -2.78
N TYR A 364 4.11 -12.07 -2.62
CA TYR A 364 4.65 -11.23 -3.70
C TYR A 364 6.16 -11.04 -3.65
N VAL A 365 6.82 -11.70 -2.69
CA VAL A 365 8.26 -11.61 -2.47
C VAL A 365 8.90 -12.97 -2.65
N GLU A 366 9.90 -13.05 -3.52
CA GLU A 366 10.67 -14.28 -3.77
C GLU A 366 11.80 -14.38 -2.72
N THR A 367 11.61 -15.24 -1.72
CA THR A 367 12.62 -15.58 -0.71
C THR A 367 12.68 -17.08 -0.52
N ASN A 368 13.83 -17.58 -0.09
CA ASN A 368 14.03 -19.02 0.12
C ASN A 368 13.35 -19.57 1.38
N TYR A 369 12.89 -18.69 2.28
CA TYR A 369 12.29 -19.06 3.56
C TYR A 369 10.77 -18.88 3.62
N TYR A 370 10.12 -18.28 2.59
CA TYR A 370 8.66 -18.21 2.50
C TYR A 370 8.11 -19.39 1.71
N HIS A 371 7.43 -20.30 2.39
CA HIS A 371 6.72 -21.42 1.77
C HIS A 371 5.31 -21.00 1.36
N LEU A 372 5.12 -20.62 0.11
CA LEU A 372 3.88 -20.01 -0.39
C LEU A 372 2.65 -20.90 -0.21
N ASP A 373 2.80 -22.21 -0.36
CA ASP A 373 1.73 -23.19 -0.15
C ASP A 373 1.24 -23.19 1.30
N ARG A 374 2.15 -23.19 2.28
CA ARG A 374 1.83 -23.11 3.72
C ARG A 374 1.15 -21.78 4.05
N ILE A 375 1.75 -20.65 3.61
CA ILE A 375 1.26 -19.29 3.87
C ILE A 375 -0.15 -19.11 3.29
N LEU A 376 -0.38 -19.51 2.05
CA LEU A 376 -1.68 -19.37 1.39
C LEU A 376 -2.74 -20.28 2.03
N CYS A 377 -2.38 -21.49 2.44
CA CYS A 377 -3.31 -22.36 3.13
C CYS A 377 -3.67 -21.85 4.54
N MET A 378 -2.70 -21.30 5.27
CA MET A 378 -2.96 -20.66 6.55
C MET A 378 -3.84 -19.41 6.38
N ALA A 379 -3.53 -18.58 5.39
CA ALA A 379 -4.36 -17.42 5.05
C ALA A 379 -5.81 -17.83 4.72
N LYS A 380 -6.00 -18.92 3.97
CA LYS A 380 -7.34 -19.47 3.68
C LYS A 380 -8.09 -19.83 4.95
N TYR A 381 -7.47 -20.57 5.86
CA TYR A 381 -8.13 -20.99 7.10
C TYR A 381 -8.50 -19.81 7.99
N LEU A 382 -7.63 -18.81 8.10
CA LEU A 382 -7.92 -17.58 8.84
C LEU A 382 -9.00 -16.73 8.15
N PHE A 383 -8.97 -16.65 6.83
CA PHE A 383 -10.02 -15.99 6.05
C PHE A 383 -11.39 -16.65 6.25
N GLU A 384 -11.48 -17.97 6.15
CA GLU A 384 -12.72 -18.73 6.39
C GLU A 384 -13.22 -18.53 7.83
N LEU A 385 -12.31 -18.51 8.81
CA LEU A 385 -12.62 -18.25 10.20
C LEU A 385 -13.20 -16.83 10.38
N GLU A 386 -12.56 -15.81 9.79
CA GLU A 386 -13.04 -14.44 9.79
C GLU A 386 -14.44 -14.33 9.18
N GLN A 387 -14.64 -14.89 7.97
CA GLN A 387 -15.93 -14.81 7.28
C GLN A 387 -17.06 -15.46 8.08
N LYS A 388 -16.79 -16.57 8.76
CA LYS A 388 -17.77 -17.27 9.62
C LYS A 388 -18.12 -16.48 10.89
N ASN A 389 -17.17 -15.69 11.41
CA ASN A 389 -17.30 -15.01 12.71
C ASN A 389 -17.34 -13.48 12.59
N ARG A 390 -17.76 -12.94 11.45
CA ARG A 390 -17.73 -11.49 11.16
C ARG A 390 -18.40 -10.60 12.22
N LEU A 391 -19.39 -11.10 12.91
CA LEU A 391 -20.11 -10.36 13.96
C LEU A 391 -19.53 -10.60 15.36
N SER A 392 -18.59 -11.53 15.51
CA SER A 392 -17.93 -11.77 16.80
C SER A 392 -16.89 -10.70 17.08
N GLN A 393 -17.04 -10.02 18.23
CA GLN A 393 -16.12 -8.96 18.67
C GLN A 393 -15.57 -9.26 20.07
N ARG A 394 -15.18 -10.54 20.34
CA ARG A 394 -14.68 -11.00 21.64
C ARG A 394 -13.39 -11.82 21.48
N GLY A 395 -12.46 -11.62 22.42
CA GLY A 395 -11.20 -12.35 22.48
C GLY A 395 -10.43 -12.21 21.15
N LEU A 396 -9.88 -13.32 20.65
CA LEU A 396 -9.14 -13.35 19.39
C LEU A 396 -9.97 -12.95 18.15
N LEU A 397 -11.28 -13.10 18.20
CA LEU A 397 -12.16 -12.77 17.07
C LEU A 397 -12.51 -11.29 16.97
N LYS A 398 -12.05 -10.46 17.92
CA LYS A 398 -12.22 -9.00 17.87
C LYS A 398 -11.29 -8.42 16.81
N ARG A 399 -11.86 -7.74 15.79
CA ARG A 399 -11.10 -7.14 14.68
C ARG A 399 -10.72 -5.69 14.95
N PHE A 400 -11.67 -4.87 15.38
CA PHE A 400 -11.53 -3.42 15.45
C PHE A 400 -11.22 -2.99 16.89
N GLY A 401 -9.98 -3.26 17.34
CA GLY A 401 -9.49 -2.89 18.66
C GLY A 401 -8.56 -1.67 18.61
N PRO A 402 -8.39 -0.94 19.72
CA PRO A 402 -7.48 0.20 19.79
C PRO A 402 -6.01 -0.18 20.02
N ASN A 403 -5.74 -1.40 20.51
CA ASN A 403 -4.38 -1.81 20.84
C ASN A 403 -3.59 -2.06 19.56
N CYS A 404 -2.40 -1.50 19.47
CA CYS A 404 -1.50 -1.75 18.35
C CYS A 404 -0.03 -1.71 18.77
N ILE A 405 0.81 -2.35 17.97
CA ILE A 405 2.26 -2.31 18.07
C ILE A 405 2.84 -1.55 16.88
N GLY A 406 3.86 -0.76 17.15
CA GLY A 406 4.52 0.08 16.16
C GLY A 406 3.97 1.51 16.09
N LYS A 407 4.64 2.34 15.32
CA LYS A 407 4.31 3.76 15.18
C LYS A 407 3.58 4.00 13.88
N GLN A 408 2.46 4.74 13.96
CA GLN A 408 1.80 5.27 12.78
C GLN A 408 2.40 6.63 12.46
N GLU A 409 2.90 6.79 11.25
CA GLU A 409 3.32 8.11 10.76
C GLU A 409 2.14 9.06 10.69
N THR A 410 2.29 10.22 11.30
CA THR A 410 1.32 11.32 11.20
C THR A 410 1.68 12.23 10.02
N MET A 411 0.69 13.00 9.54
CA MET A 411 0.94 13.99 8.49
C MET A 411 1.96 15.05 8.91
N GLU A 412 2.03 15.37 10.21
CA GLU A 412 3.02 16.27 10.79
C GLU A 412 4.43 15.69 10.69
N ASN A 413 4.60 14.40 11.02
CA ASN A 413 5.89 13.70 10.92
C ASN A 413 6.38 13.68 9.47
N ILE A 414 5.51 13.28 8.53
CA ILE A 414 5.84 13.24 7.10
C ILE A 414 6.25 14.62 6.59
N ARG A 415 5.53 15.69 7.00
CA ARG A 415 5.88 17.07 6.64
C ARG A 415 7.21 17.52 7.27
N ALA A 416 7.47 17.15 8.52
CA ALA A 416 8.72 17.47 9.22
C ALA A 416 9.91 16.80 8.54
N GLU A 417 9.82 15.51 8.20
CA GLU A 417 10.83 14.78 7.46
C GLU A 417 11.06 15.38 6.07
N LYS A 418 9.99 15.69 5.37
CA LYS A 418 10.07 16.36 4.07
C LYS A 418 10.76 17.73 4.15
N THR A 419 10.51 18.48 5.22
CA THR A 419 11.18 19.77 5.47
C THR A 419 12.66 19.58 5.75
N LYS A 420 13.04 18.58 6.57
CA LYS A 420 14.44 18.21 6.82
C LYS A 420 15.14 17.83 5.52
N LYS A 421 14.52 16.98 4.71
CA LYS A 421 15.06 16.56 3.41
C LYS A 421 15.21 17.75 2.42
N PHE A 422 14.30 18.71 2.45
CA PHE A 422 14.41 19.93 1.67
C PHE A 422 15.64 20.76 2.07
N LEU A 423 15.90 20.90 3.37
CA LEU A 423 17.07 21.64 3.85
C LEU A 423 18.38 20.96 3.44
N GLU A 424 18.44 19.64 3.43
CA GLU A 424 19.58 18.86 2.96
C GLU A 424 19.83 19.07 1.46
N LEU A 425 18.79 18.99 0.64
CA LEU A 425 18.88 18.95 -0.82
C LEU A 425 18.76 20.33 -1.50
N LYS A 426 18.39 21.39 -0.79
CA LYS A 426 18.09 22.72 -1.37
C LYS A 426 19.21 23.33 -2.21
N LYS A 427 20.48 22.96 -1.95
CA LYS A 427 21.65 23.41 -2.71
C LYS A 427 21.79 22.66 -4.05
N ASN A 428 21.20 21.48 -4.16
CA ASN A 428 21.35 20.55 -5.27
C ASN A 428 20.04 20.37 -6.06
N ARG A 429 19.26 21.44 -6.25
CA ARG A 429 17.93 21.41 -6.89
C ARG A 429 17.89 20.81 -8.30
N ASN A 430 19.01 20.79 -9.00
CA ASN A 430 19.12 20.22 -10.34
C ASN A 430 19.42 18.71 -10.35
N MET A 431 19.62 18.10 -9.17
CA MET A 431 19.87 16.68 -9.08
C MET A 431 18.56 15.89 -9.09
N ARG A 432 18.61 14.68 -9.68
CA ARG A 432 17.47 13.76 -9.73
C ARG A 432 16.93 13.41 -8.33
N GLU A 433 17.79 13.38 -7.33
CA GLU A 433 17.40 13.15 -5.93
C GLU A 433 16.46 14.26 -5.42
N PHE A 434 16.74 15.53 -5.72
CA PHE A 434 15.84 16.63 -5.37
C PHE A 434 14.47 16.48 -6.04
N GLU A 435 14.44 16.12 -7.31
CA GLU A 435 13.18 15.90 -8.04
C GLU A 435 12.36 14.75 -7.47
N ARG A 436 13.00 13.70 -6.94
CA ARG A 436 12.28 12.58 -6.30
C ARG A 436 11.40 13.04 -5.13
N TYR A 437 11.90 13.99 -4.34
CA TYR A 437 11.17 14.52 -3.17
C TYR A 437 10.33 15.75 -3.48
N PHE A 438 10.75 16.56 -4.45
CA PHE A 438 10.23 17.93 -4.65
C PHE A 438 9.96 18.23 -6.13
N LEU A 439 9.48 17.25 -6.87
CA LEU A 439 9.09 17.47 -8.27
C LEU A 439 8.10 18.62 -8.36
N LYS A 440 8.44 19.58 -9.21
CA LYS A 440 7.55 20.60 -9.77
C LYS A 440 7.89 20.72 -11.25
N TYR A 441 7.04 20.16 -12.08
CA TYR A 441 7.25 20.07 -13.52
C TYR A 441 6.07 20.66 -14.27
N VAL A 442 6.34 21.72 -15.04
CA VAL A 442 5.36 22.39 -15.90
C VAL A 442 5.89 22.32 -17.32
N PRO A 443 5.23 21.59 -18.25
CA PRO A 443 5.71 21.39 -19.62
C PRO A 443 5.94 22.69 -20.39
N SER A 444 5.07 23.69 -20.25
CA SER A 444 5.19 25.00 -20.91
C SER A 444 6.46 25.75 -20.54
N GLU A 445 6.88 25.70 -19.26
CA GLU A 445 8.14 26.37 -18.82
C GLU A 445 9.39 25.70 -19.40
N ASN A 446 9.35 24.37 -19.58
CA ASN A 446 10.47 23.61 -20.13
C ASN A 446 10.58 23.73 -21.65
N SER A 447 9.47 23.87 -22.34
CA SER A 447 9.47 24.19 -23.79
C SER A 447 10.14 25.54 -24.06
N ASN A 448 9.80 26.57 -23.28
CA ASN A 448 10.40 27.88 -23.36
C ASN A 448 11.91 27.88 -23.04
N LYS A 449 12.37 27.10 -22.06
CA LYS A 449 13.80 26.94 -21.74
C LYS A 449 14.56 26.21 -22.85
N LYS A 450 13.99 25.20 -23.48
CA LYS A 450 14.59 24.48 -24.62
C LYS A 450 14.68 25.40 -25.88
N GLU A 451 13.70 26.23 -26.14
CA GLU A 451 13.72 27.18 -27.24
C GLU A 451 14.76 28.30 -27.02
N GLN A 452 14.84 28.83 -25.81
CA GLN A 452 15.85 29.82 -25.44
C GLN A 452 17.27 29.25 -25.51
N SER A 453 17.49 28.00 -25.12
CA SER A 453 18.79 27.34 -25.26
C SER A 453 19.18 27.10 -26.71
N LYS A 454 18.24 26.66 -27.57
CA LYS A 454 18.45 26.49 -29.01
C LYS A 454 18.74 27.84 -29.71
N GLN A 455 18.04 28.90 -29.34
CA GLN A 455 18.32 30.24 -29.85
C GLN A 455 19.68 30.79 -29.37
N GLY A 456 20.06 30.45 -28.11
CA GLY A 456 21.39 30.78 -27.57
C GLY A 456 22.52 30.04 -28.28
N GLU A 457 22.33 28.77 -28.61
CA GLU A 457 23.30 27.96 -29.38
C GLU A 457 23.39 28.41 -30.85
N SER A 458 22.25 28.74 -31.48
CA SER A 458 22.26 29.27 -32.85
C SER A 458 22.94 30.63 -32.92
N LYS A 459 22.73 31.50 -31.91
CA LYS A 459 23.44 32.80 -31.79
C LYS A 459 24.94 32.60 -31.53
N LYS A 460 25.37 31.61 -30.76
CA LYS A 460 26.78 31.25 -30.57
C LYS A 460 27.41 30.68 -31.84
N LYS A 461 26.73 29.78 -32.54
CA LYS A 461 27.20 29.25 -33.86
C LYS A 461 27.34 30.36 -34.90
N ASN A 462 26.37 31.27 -34.99
CA ASN A 462 26.44 32.41 -35.91
C ASN A 462 27.55 33.39 -35.54
N LYS A 463 27.81 33.61 -34.23
CA LYS A 463 28.92 34.45 -33.77
C LYS A 463 30.30 33.81 -34.10
N THR A 464 30.38 32.47 -34.00
CA THR A 464 31.59 31.69 -34.30
C THR A 464 31.84 31.66 -35.80
N MET A 465 30.80 31.50 -36.63
CA MET A 465 30.91 31.60 -38.11
C MET A 465 31.29 32.99 -38.57
N ARG A 466 30.72 34.08 -37.99
CA ARG A 466 31.12 35.44 -38.28
C ARG A 466 32.60 35.69 -37.92
N LYS A 467 33.07 35.21 -36.75
CA LYS A 467 34.49 35.32 -36.37
C LYS A 467 35.42 34.51 -37.31
N LYS A 468 35.02 33.35 -37.79
CA LYS A 468 35.78 32.57 -38.78
C LYS A 468 35.81 33.29 -40.14
N LYS A 469 34.69 33.85 -40.58
CA LYS A 469 34.61 34.61 -41.87
C LYS A 469 35.45 35.89 -41.83
N LEU A 470 35.48 36.63 -40.70
CA LEU A 470 36.35 37.79 -40.51
C LEU A 470 37.85 37.40 -40.48
N LYS A 471 38.22 36.27 -39.89
CA LYS A 471 39.63 35.79 -39.94
C LYS A 471 40.06 35.34 -41.32
N SER A 472 39.16 34.73 -42.12
CA SER A 472 39.48 34.36 -43.52
C SER A 472 39.59 35.55 -44.47
N MET A 473 38.84 36.64 -44.23
CA MET A 473 38.97 37.91 -45.00
C MET A 473 40.24 38.73 -44.62
N GLY A 474 40.68 38.60 -43.35
CA GLY A 474 41.94 39.29 -42.93
C GLY A 474 43.21 38.63 -43.45
N SER A 475 43.17 37.35 -43.84
CA SER A 475 44.33 36.62 -44.43
C SER A 475 44.48 36.86 -45.93
N PHE A 476 43.51 37.46 -46.63
CA PHE A 476 43.59 37.81 -48.07
C PHE A 476 44.16 39.17 -48.32
N LEU A 477 44.32 40.05 -47.31
CA LEU A 477 44.81 41.42 -47.44
C LEU A 477 46.29 41.63 -47.10
N LEU A 478 47.06 40.58 -46.86
CA LEU A 478 48.49 40.63 -46.58
C LEU A 478 49.25 39.67 -47.49
N ARG A 479 49.22 39.91 -48.80
CA ARG A 479 50.31 39.43 -49.69
C ARG A 479 51.01 40.70 -50.17
N PRO A 480 52.31 40.94 -49.89
CA PRO A 480 53.05 42.00 -50.46
C PRO A 480 53.34 41.67 -51.94
N PHE A 481 53.10 42.65 -52.84
CA PHE A 481 53.72 42.72 -54.15
C PHE A 481 55.22 42.92 -53.94
N GLY A 482 56.02 41.97 -54.38
CA GLY A 482 57.45 42.01 -54.40
C GLY A 482 57.99 41.46 -55.70
N SER A 483 58.44 42.28 -56.53
CA SER A 483 59.34 42.26 -57.68
C SER A 483 59.82 40.88 -58.16
#